data_147120cf6e0720ff6dd42f81081e13bd
#
_entry.id   147120cf6e0720ff6dd42f81081e13bd
#
_cell.length_a   1.000
_cell.length_b   1.000
_cell.length_c   1.000
_cell.angle_alpha   90.00
_cell.angle_beta   90.00
_cell.angle_gamma   90.00
#
_symmetry.space_group_name_H-M   'P 1'
#
loop_
_entity.id
_entity.type
_entity.pdbx_description
1 polymer ?
#
loop_
_entity_poly.entity_id
_entity_poly.type
_entity_poly.pdbx_seq_one_letter_code
_entity_poly.pdbx_strand_id
1 'polypeptide(L)'
;MRRFAEYLDNKIYYMLLFTVAVIPLHQEFTAFCVGVTFFAAALVAHVKGRQQPCVLKSWQQGLLYLLLVIGVVSLHFSKNQFISSWNYVYVAGQYSALFFVLLRYGWQRPQVFGGASNGGASAAAAAKLCTNGVAYDDDAAVTKQRACTAAETESCVGGLWQRFSALPRPLQLIGAFLLMSVLVSLIGFAQQLLGVAGEGIWSDPDQFPDLKVRVFSTLVNPNILAGYLVLVISYCTAFFNMTKEHRRWRGAFAVTGALAALCLLYTYSRGNWLACATMLLAFCVLFCPKAVGPVLALGAIALAVGGTAVMQRLSSITSGEDTSAALRIAYFESTTAVIEDFPLGVGWYGYRFVYPDYNFYLEDTSVIMYHCHNIFLNVCAELGYHGLLVFLLIWWGVFLPTAWRLAYHGRSLWLKAMGRGYVLATVGIAIGGLTDHVYFNTQMGLCFWLLGGLTMLCAKLNNYES
;
A
#
# COMPACT_ATOMS: atom_id res chain seq x y z
N MET A 1 22.75 29.11 6.03
CA MET A 1 21.79 28.17 6.67
C MET A 1 20.34 28.47 6.27
N ARG A 2 19.78 29.67 6.56
CA ARG A 2 18.37 29.98 6.31
C ARG A 2 17.97 29.91 4.81
N ARG A 3 18.77 30.51 3.89
CA ARG A 3 18.53 30.41 2.44
C ARG A 3 18.60 28.97 1.91
N PHE A 4 19.51 28.15 2.44
CA PHE A 4 19.61 26.74 2.09
C PHE A 4 18.39 25.96 2.58
N ALA A 5 17.93 26.22 3.81
CA ALA A 5 16.71 25.62 4.33
C ALA A 5 15.46 26.01 3.53
N GLU A 6 15.38 27.26 3.01
CA GLU A 6 14.28 27.71 2.14
C GLU A 6 14.31 26.98 0.78
N TYR A 7 15.47 26.83 0.18
CA TYR A 7 15.63 26.07 -1.05
C TYR A 7 15.22 24.60 -0.85
N LEU A 8 15.69 23.98 0.23
CA LEU A 8 15.41 22.59 0.55
C LEU A 8 13.92 22.34 0.81
N ASP A 9 13.25 23.23 1.56
CA ASP A 9 11.82 23.16 1.87
C ASP A 9 10.95 23.01 0.61
N ASN A 10 11.30 23.75 -0.44
CA ASN A 10 10.61 23.67 -1.72
C ASN A 10 10.86 22.33 -2.48
N LYS A 11 11.92 21.60 -2.13
CA LYS A 11 12.29 20.34 -2.80
C LYS A 11 11.79 19.08 -2.05
N ILE A 12 11.58 19.16 -0.74
CA ILE A 12 11.21 18.00 0.09
C ILE A 12 9.96 17.29 -0.43
N TYR A 13 8.97 18.01 -0.94
CA TYR A 13 7.79 17.38 -1.53
C TYR A 13 8.13 16.48 -2.73
N TYR A 14 9.03 16.92 -3.61
CA TYR A 14 9.47 16.11 -4.75
C TYR A 14 10.31 14.91 -4.32
N MET A 15 11.11 15.07 -3.25
CA MET A 15 11.84 13.96 -2.64
C MET A 15 10.84 12.93 -2.06
N LEU A 16 9.79 13.38 -1.38
CA LEU A 16 8.71 12.51 -0.89
C LEU A 16 7.99 11.80 -2.04
N LEU A 17 7.65 12.51 -3.11
CA LEU A 17 7.01 11.93 -4.29
C LEU A 17 7.89 10.83 -4.92
N PHE A 18 9.19 11.09 -5.06
CA PHE A 18 10.16 10.11 -5.53
C PHE A 18 10.28 8.92 -4.57
N THR A 19 10.36 9.17 -3.27
CA THR A 19 10.39 8.12 -2.24
C THR A 19 9.17 7.20 -2.37
N VAL A 20 7.95 7.75 -2.50
CA VAL A 20 6.72 6.97 -2.68
C VAL A 20 6.77 6.12 -3.96
N ALA A 21 7.31 6.66 -5.05
CA ALA A 21 7.48 5.90 -6.29
C ALA A 21 8.45 4.72 -6.14
N VAL A 22 9.49 4.85 -5.32
CA VAL A 22 10.52 3.80 -5.14
C VAL A 22 10.09 2.69 -4.16
N ILE A 23 9.13 2.95 -3.26
CA ILE A 23 8.70 1.97 -2.24
C ILE A 23 8.53 0.55 -2.82
N PRO A 24 7.77 0.32 -3.89
CA PRO A 24 7.55 -1.04 -4.39
C PRO A 24 8.70 -1.58 -5.25
N LEU A 25 9.77 -0.82 -5.49
CA LEU A 25 10.82 -1.21 -6.42
C LEU A 25 12.02 -1.86 -5.74
N HIS A 26 12.53 -1.26 -4.66
CA HIS A 26 13.75 -1.75 -4.02
C HIS A 26 13.83 -1.31 -2.55
N GLN A 27 13.94 -2.26 -1.64
CA GLN A 27 13.88 -2.01 -0.20
C GLN A 27 14.99 -1.08 0.31
N GLU A 28 16.25 -1.40 0.02
CA GLU A 28 17.41 -0.66 0.52
C GLU A 28 17.46 0.76 -0.06
N PHE A 29 17.13 0.90 -1.34
CA PHE A 29 17.09 2.21 -1.96
C PHE A 29 15.94 3.05 -1.41
N THR A 30 14.81 2.44 -1.08
CA THR A 30 13.70 3.10 -0.37
C THR A 30 14.14 3.60 1.00
N ALA A 31 14.86 2.77 1.78
CA ALA A 31 15.39 3.17 3.08
C ALA A 31 16.30 4.40 2.98
N PHE A 32 17.19 4.42 1.99
CA PHE A 32 18.02 5.58 1.70
C PHE A 32 17.19 6.83 1.36
N CYS A 33 16.21 6.71 0.45
CA CYS A 33 15.34 7.82 0.06
C CYS A 33 14.52 8.37 1.25
N VAL A 34 13.97 7.48 2.10
CA VAL A 34 13.24 7.86 3.32
C VAL A 34 14.18 8.63 4.26
N GLY A 35 15.40 8.10 4.49
CA GLY A 35 16.40 8.73 5.36
C GLY A 35 16.77 10.14 4.88
N VAL A 36 17.17 10.28 3.61
CA VAL A 36 17.54 11.58 3.02
C VAL A 36 16.39 12.59 3.08
N THR A 37 15.17 12.14 2.75
CA THR A 37 13.98 13.01 2.79
C THR A 37 13.65 13.45 4.21
N PHE A 38 13.77 12.54 5.17
CA PHE A 38 13.54 12.85 6.60
C PHE A 38 14.59 13.82 7.15
N PHE A 39 15.89 13.59 6.89
CA PHE A 39 16.94 14.50 7.34
C PHE A 39 16.79 15.90 6.74
N ALA A 40 16.42 15.99 5.47
CA ALA A 40 16.11 17.27 4.83
C ALA A 40 14.95 17.98 5.55
N ALA A 41 13.86 17.25 5.85
CA ALA A 41 12.71 17.78 6.55
C ALA A 41 13.02 18.19 7.99
N ALA A 42 13.84 17.40 8.70
CA ALA A 42 14.28 17.69 10.06
C ALA A 42 15.17 18.95 10.12
N LEU A 43 16.10 19.09 9.17
CA LEU A 43 16.95 20.29 9.06
C LEU A 43 16.10 21.54 8.83
N VAL A 44 15.13 21.49 7.90
CA VAL A 44 14.21 22.60 7.65
C VAL A 44 13.38 22.92 8.90
N ALA A 45 12.88 21.89 9.59
CA ALA A 45 12.10 22.06 10.83
C ALA A 45 12.93 22.71 11.95
N HIS A 46 14.22 22.38 12.05
CA HIS A 46 15.14 22.96 13.02
C HIS A 46 15.41 24.44 12.73
N VAL A 47 15.69 24.79 11.46
CA VAL A 47 16.08 26.16 11.07
C VAL A 47 14.89 27.13 11.03
N LYS A 48 13.71 26.66 10.56
CA LYS A 48 12.50 27.51 10.39
C LYS A 48 11.56 27.49 11.58
N GLY A 49 11.75 26.56 12.53
CA GLY A 49 10.82 26.33 13.62
C GLY A 49 9.55 25.57 13.21
N ARG A 50 8.74 25.20 14.20
CA ARG A 50 7.48 24.46 14.01
C ARG A 50 6.36 25.43 13.60
N GLN A 51 6.06 25.60 12.33
CA GLN A 51 5.00 26.51 11.87
C GLN A 51 3.88 25.83 11.09
N GLN A 52 3.77 24.50 11.06
CA GLN A 52 2.68 23.87 10.31
C GLN A 52 1.61 23.28 11.24
N PRO A 53 0.31 23.49 10.93
CA PRO A 53 -0.76 22.93 11.73
C PRO A 53 -0.72 21.40 11.66
N CYS A 54 -0.85 20.75 12.81
CA CYS A 54 -0.86 19.30 12.90
C CYS A 54 -2.08 18.71 12.17
N VAL A 55 -1.87 17.64 11.42
CA VAL A 55 -2.92 16.90 10.70
C VAL A 55 -3.74 16.04 11.65
N LEU A 56 -3.07 15.53 12.69
CA LEU A 56 -3.64 14.59 13.65
C LEU A 56 -4.16 15.31 14.89
N LYS A 57 -5.26 14.81 15.46
CA LYS A 57 -5.74 15.22 16.78
C LYS A 57 -4.75 14.72 17.86
N SER A 58 -4.71 15.41 19.01
CA SER A 58 -3.76 15.09 20.09
C SER A 58 -3.84 13.62 20.55
N TRP A 59 -5.05 13.06 20.68
CA TRP A 59 -5.21 11.65 21.07
C TRP A 59 -4.72 10.66 20.02
N GLN A 60 -4.84 11.00 18.72
CA GLN A 60 -4.30 10.19 17.60
C GLN A 60 -2.77 10.18 17.62
N GLN A 61 -2.16 11.34 17.90
CA GLN A 61 -0.71 11.43 18.13
C GLN A 61 -0.29 10.60 19.33
N GLY A 62 -1.09 10.66 20.43
CA GLY A 62 -0.85 9.86 21.63
C GLY A 62 -0.82 8.35 21.34
N LEU A 63 -1.72 7.82 20.51
CA LEU A 63 -1.69 6.41 20.08
C LEU A 63 -0.44 6.05 19.28
N LEU A 64 0.00 6.93 18.37
CA LEU A 64 1.23 6.70 17.60
C LEU A 64 2.47 6.69 18.50
N TYR A 65 2.58 7.67 19.43
CA TYR A 65 3.66 7.68 20.40
C TYR A 65 3.62 6.47 21.32
N LEU A 66 2.42 6.06 21.74
CA LEU A 66 2.24 4.86 22.58
C LEU A 66 2.73 3.60 21.86
N LEU A 67 2.40 3.43 20.57
CA LEU A 67 2.91 2.30 19.78
C LEU A 67 4.44 2.30 19.69
N LEU A 68 5.06 3.47 19.48
CA LEU A 68 6.51 3.60 19.45
C LEU A 68 7.14 3.28 20.82
N VAL A 69 6.53 3.76 21.90
CA VAL A 69 7.01 3.46 23.27
C VAL A 69 6.90 1.97 23.58
N ILE A 70 5.77 1.34 23.24
CA ILE A 70 5.59 -0.11 23.37
C ILE A 70 6.68 -0.86 22.59
N GLY A 71 6.96 -0.46 21.34
CA GLY A 71 8.03 -1.04 20.54
C GLY A 71 9.39 -0.93 21.23
N VAL A 72 9.76 0.24 21.76
CA VAL A 72 11.03 0.44 22.50
C VAL A 72 11.06 -0.41 23.77
N VAL A 73 10.00 -0.39 24.58
CA VAL A 73 9.92 -1.18 25.83
C VAL A 73 10.00 -2.67 25.53
N SER A 74 9.37 -3.13 24.44
CA SER A 74 9.37 -4.54 24.04
C SER A 74 10.78 -5.08 23.75
N LEU A 75 11.74 -4.22 23.37
CA LEU A 75 13.12 -4.64 23.12
C LEU A 75 13.77 -5.28 24.34
N HIS A 76 13.34 -4.88 25.54
CA HIS A 76 13.84 -5.46 26.78
C HIS A 76 13.48 -6.94 26.95
N PHE A 77 12.39 -7.38 26.35
CA PHE A 77 11.91 -8.77 26.42
C PHE A 77 12.53 -9.67 25.34
N SER A 78 13.25 -9.10 24.36
CA SER A 78 13.87 -9.90 23.32
C SER A 78 15.07 -10.71 23.82
N LYS A 79 15.13 -11.99 23.46
CA LYS A 79 16.33 -12.85 23.70
C LYS A 79 17.59 -12.30 23.05
N ASN A 80 17.48 -11.53 21.95
CA ASN A 80 18.60 -10.86 21.30
C ASN A 80 18.30 -9.37 21.15
N GLN A 81 18.54 -8.63 22.22
CA GLN A 81 18.23 -7.18 22.28
C GLN A 81 19.01 -6.38 21.25
N PHE A 82 20.23 -6.76 20.90
CA PHE A 82 21.04 -6.04 19.91
C PHE A 82 20.41 -6.10 18.53
N ILE A 83 20.09 -7.30 18.02
CA ILE A 83 19.48 -7.48 16.70
C ILE A 83 18.07 -6.87 16.66
N SER A 84 17.27 -7.06 17.72
CA SER A 84 15.94 -6.47 17.82
C SER A 84 15.98 -4.94 17.84
N SER A 85 16.92 -4.33 18.58
CA SER A 85 17.09 -2.87 18.61
C SER A 85 17.52 -2.33 17.25
N TRP A 86 18.46 -2.99 16.59
CA TRP A 86 18.88 -2.61 15.23
C TRP A 86 17.72 -2.69 14.24
N ASN A 87 16.97 -3.79 14.24
CA ASN A 87 15.81 -3.96 13.38
C ASN A 87 14.72 -2.92 13.69
N TYR A 88 14.45 -2.64 14.96
CA TYR A 88 13.49 -1.63 15.37
C TYR A 88 13.86 -0.23 14.84
N VAL A 89 15.09 0.20 15.03
CA VAL A 89 15.57 1.49 14.52
C VAL A 89 15.49 1.53 13.00
N TYR A 90 15.89 0.48 12.33
CA TYR A 90 15.88 0.39 10.87
C TYR A 90 14.44 0.41 10.31
N VAL A 91 13.52 -0.37 10.87
CA VAL A 91 12.15 -0.55 10.33
C VAL A 91 11.19 0.50 10.86
N ALA A 92 11.03 0.62 12.18
CA ALA A 92 10.11 1.58 12.80
C ALA A 92 10.57 3.03 12.59
N GLY A 93 11.91 3.24 12.49
CA GLY A 93 12.50 4.52 12.11
C GLY A 93 12.06 4.95 10.71
N GLN A 94 12.08 4.06 9.72
CA GLN A 94 11.61 4.36 8.36
C GLN A 94 10.11 4.68 8.33
N TYR A 95 9.28 3.91 9.05
CA TYR A 95 7.83 4.14 9.14
C TYR A 95 7.54 5.52 9.73
N SER A 96 8.19 5.84 10.83
CA SER A 96 8.03 7.14 11.53
C SER A 96 8.50 8.30 10.66
N ALA A 97 9.65 8.14 10.00
CA ALA A 97 10.24 9.14 9.12
C ALA A 97 9.34 9.44 7.91
N LEU A 98 8.88 8.40 7.20
CA LEU A 98 7.96 8.55 6.07
C LEU A 98 6.66 9.21 6.51
N PHE A 99 6.05 8.73 7.60
CA PHE A 99 4.78 9.25 8.10
C PHE A 99 4.88 10.71 8.55
N PHE A 100 5.97 11.08 9.24
CA PHE A 100 6.23 12.46 9.62
C PHE A 100 6.37 13.38 8.41
N VAL A 101 7.18 13.00 7.42
CA VAL A 101 7.40 13.80 6.20
C VAL A 101 6.10 13.91 5.41
N LEU A 102 5.36 12.80 5.28
CA LEU A 102 4.08 12.75 4.60
C LEU A 102 3.05 13.72 5.20
N LEU A 103 2.86 13.70 6.52
CA LEU A 103 1.90 14.58 7.19
C LEU A 103 2.32 16.05 7.12
N ARG A 104 3.61 16.33 7.03
CA ARG A 104 4.13 17.70 6.94
C ARG A 104 4.09 18.26 5.52
N TYR A 105 4.50 17.49 4.52
CA TYR A 105 4.70 17.97 3.14
C TYR A 105 3.67 17.43 2.14
N GLY A 106 2.93 16.39 2.48
CA GLY A 106 1.84 15.87 1.65
C GLY A 106 0.59 16.76 1.60
N TRP A 107 0.57 17.85 2.38
CA TRP A 107 -0.51 18.82 2.42
C TRP A 107 -0.10 20.16 1.82
N GLN A 108 -0.99 20.76 1.07
CA GLN A 108 -0.87 22.13 0.57
C GLN A 108 -2.21 22.82 0.79
N ARG A 109 -2.18 24.05 1.34
CA ARG A 109 -3.42 24.87 1.40
C ARG A 109 -3.98 24.99 -0.01
N PRO A 110 -5.28 24.77 -0.21
CA PRO A 110 -5.93 25.16 -1.46
C PRO A 110 -5.62 26.63 -1.68
N GLN A 111 -5.01 26.98 -2.81
CA GLN A 111 -4.93 28.39 -3.17
C GLN A 111 -6.35 28.83 -3.47
N VAL A 112 -6.91 29.68 -2.61
CA VAL A 112 -8.12 30.42 -2.91
C VAL A 112 -7.77 31.31 -4.10
N PHE A 113 -8.29 31.00 -5.27
CA PHE A 113 -8.15 31.83 -6.45
C PHE A 113 -8.91 33.14 -6.22
N GLY A 114 -8.24 34.06 -5.53
CA GLY A 114 -8.69 35.45 -5.42
C GLY A 114 -8.05 36.25 -6.54
N GLY A 115 -8.88 36.81 -7.43
CA GLY A 115 -8.53 37.92 -8.31
C GLY A 115 -7.79 37.56 -9.59
N ALA A 116 -8.43 37.76 -10.70
CA ALA A 116 -7.92 37.65 -12.05
C ALA A 116 -6.61 38.44 -12.24
N SER A 117 -5.54 37.75 -12.65
CA SER A 117 -4.48 38.34 -13.47
C SER A 117 -3.89 37.25 -14.38
N ASN A 118 -4.14 37.42 -15.66
CA ASN A 118 -3.49 36.87 -16.85
C ASN A 118 -2.65 35.58 -16.72
N GLY A 119 -3.27 34.43 -16.94
CA GLY A 119 -2.68 33.09 -16.97
C GLY A 119 -3.72 31.97 -16.99
N GLY A 120 -4.99 32.26 -17.28
CA GLY A 120 -6.15 31.53 -16.81
C GLY A 120 -6.60 30.27 -17.55
N ALA A 121 -6.05 29.85 -18.68
CA ALA A 121 -6.65 28.73 -19.42
C ALA A 121 -6.27 27.34 -18.91
N SER A 122 -5.08 27.16 -18.36
CA SER A 122 -4.58 25.83 -17.91
C SER A 122 -5.07 25.46 -16.51
N ALA A 123 -5.18 26.43 -15.58
CA ALA A 123 -5.62 26.19 -14.22
C ALA A 123 -7.14 25.94 -14.12
N ALA A 124 -7.93 26.57 -15.00
CA ALA A 124 -9.38 26.35 -15.07
C ALA A 124 -9.74 24.92 -15.56
N ALA A 125 -8.90 24.30 -16.41
CA ALA A 125 -9.10 22.93 -16.85
C ALA A 125 -8.86 21.92 -15.72
N ALA A 126 -7.87 22.16 -14.86
CA ALA A 126 -7.60 21.30 -13.69
C ALA A 126 -8.67 21.47 -12.58
N ALA A 127 -9.16 22.68 -12.37
CA ALA A 127 -10.25 22.97 -11.43
C ALA A 127 -11.60 22.36 -11.89
N LYS A 128 -11.87 22.31 -13.19
CA LYS A 128 -13.05 21.63 -13.74
C LYS A 128 -13.03 20.10 -13.58
N LEU A 129 -11.84 19.49 -13.48
CA LEU A 129 -11.71 18.08 -13.10
C LEU A 129 -12.20 17.80 -11.66
N CYS A 130 -12.21 18.81 -10.81
CA CYS A 130 -12.59 18.71 -9.40
C CYS A 130 -14.03 19.12 -9.11
N THR A 131 -14.73 19.91 -9.95
CA THR A 131 -15.96 20.64 -9.53
C THR A 131 -17.10 20.44 -10.50
N ASN A 132 -17.49 19.80 -11.30
CA ASN A 132 -18.75 19.63 -12.09
C ASN A 132 -18.57 19.39 -13.59
N GLY A 133 -19.36 18.44 -14.06
CA GLY A 133 -19.55 18.15 -15.47
C GLY A 133 -20.05 19.33 -16.27
N VAL A 134 -19.32 19.73 -17.30
CA VAL A 134 -19.82 20.51 -18.42
C VAL A 134 -19.31 19.84 -19.69
N ALA A 135 -20.26 19.58 -20.57
CA ALA A 135 -20.07 18.97 -21.87
C ALA A 135 -19.03 19.71 -22.72
N TYR A 136 -18.15 18.97 -23.37
CA TYR A 136 -17.29 19.47 -24.45
C TYR A 136 -17.83 18.98 -25.77
N ASP A 137 -18.12 19.91 -26.67
CA ASP A 137 -18.49 19.70 -28.07
C ASP A 137 -17.34 19.01 -28.83
N ASP A 138 -17.65 17.89 -29.43
CA ASP A 138 -16.78 17.08 -30.28
C ASP A 138 -16.92 17.45 -31.76
N ASP A 139 -16.48 18.63 -32.19
CA ASP A 139 -16.42 18.91 -33.63
C ASP A 139 -15.29 19.90 -34.00
N ALA A 140 -14.03 19.49 -33.83
CA ALA A 140 -12.91 20.14 -34.53
C ALA A 140 -11.57 19.39 -34.39
N ALA A 141 -11.44 18.15 -34.81
CA ALA A 141 -10.13 17.49 -34.89
C ALA A 141 -10.04 16.34 -35.89
N VAL A 142 -10.52 16.55 -37.08
CA VAL A 142 -10.08 15.74 -38.24
C VAL A 142 -9.34 16.67 -39.16
N THR A 143 -8.06 16.83 -38.97
CA THR A 143 -7.04 17.09 -40.01
C THR A 143 -5.75 17.64 -39.33
N LYS A 144 -4.82 16.78 -38.94
CA LYS A 144 -3.36 17.03 -39.02
C LYS A 144 -2.57 15.89 -38.38
N GLN A 145 -2.54 14.81 -39.13
CA GLN A 145 -1.53 13.77 -38.95
C GLN A 145 -0.33 14.20 -39.80
N ARG A 146 0.73 14.74 -39.18
CA ARG A 146 2.11 14.73 -39.72
C ARG A 146 3.10 15.23 -38.68
N ALA A 147 4.14 14.40 -38.46
CA ALA A 147 5.47 14.71 -37.92
C ALA A 147 5.50 15.39 -36.52
N CYS A 148 5.48 14.59 -35.46
CA CYS A 148 6.00 15.01 -34.15
C CYS A 148 7.51 15.23 -34.23
N THR A 149 7.94 16.47 -34.24
CA THR A 149 9.34 16.87 -34.03
C THR A 149 9.69 16.78 -32.54
N ALA A 150 10.97 16.71 -32.17
CA ALA A 150 11.42 16.66 -30.79
C ALA A 150 10.82 17.80 -29.90
N ALA A 151 10.59 18.97 -30.49
CA ALA A 151 9.96 20.10 -29.82
C ALA A 151 8.48 19.87 -29.44
N GLU A 152 7.72 19.09 -30.24
CA GLU A 152 6.34 18.72 -29.91
C GLU A 152 6.28 17.68 -28.78
N THR A 153 7.29 16.79 -28.68
CA THR A 153 7.42 15.82 -27.60
C THR A 153 7.75 16.51 -26.28
N GLU A 154 8.64 17.50 -26.27
CA GLU A 154 8.93 18.33 -25.09
C GLU A 154 7.70 19.16 -24.66
N SER A 155 6.93 19.69 -25.59
CA SER A 155 5.67 20.40 -25.34
C SER A 155 4.60 19.47 -24.73
N CYS A 156 4.48 18.24 -25.23
CA CYS A 156 3.54 17.24 -24.68
C CYS A 156 3.91 16.79 -23.28
N VAL A 157 5.20 16.52 -23.01
CA VAL A 157 5.69 16.12 -21.68
C VAL A 157 5.55 17.28 -20.69
N GLY A 158 5.88 18.51 -21.10
CA GLY A 158 5.67 19.71 -20.30
C GLY A 158 4.19 19.91 -19.92
N GLY A 159 3.28 19.67 -20.86
CA GLY A 159 1.84 19.75 -20.61
C GLY A 159 1.31 18.67 -19.66
N LEU A 160 1.82 17.44 -19.73
CA LEU A 160 1.47 16.34 -18.81
C LEU A 160 1.97 16.63 -17.38
N TRP A 161 3.22 17.11 -17.25
CA TRP A 161 3.78 17.48 -15.95
C TRP A 161 3.02 18.64 -15.30
N GLN A 162 2.64 19.67 -16.07
CA GLN A 162 1.83 20.78 -15.58
C GLN A 162 0.47 20.30 -15.08
N ARG A 163 -0.20 19.39 -15.80
CA ARG A 163 -1.48 18.80 -15.39
C ARG A 163 -1.33 17.95 -14.12
N PHE A 164 -0.27 17.16 -14.03
CA PHE A 164 0.01 16.35 -12.85
C PHE A 164 0.31 17.21 -11.63
N SER A 165 1.15 18.24 -11.77
CA SER A 165 1.53 19.16 -10.69
C SER A 165 0.37 20.04 -10.20
N ALA A 166 -0.68 20.22 -11.02
CA ALA A 166 -1.89 20.92 -10.64
C ALA A 166 -2.86 20.08 -9.77
N LEU A 167 -2.65 18.75 -9.69
CA LEU A 167 -3.47 17.88 -8.83
C LEU A 167 -3.16 18.15 -7.34
N PRO A 168 -4.11 17.90 -6.42
CA PRO A 168 -3.83 17.87 -4.99
C PRO A 168 -2.69 16.88 -4.64
N ARG A 169 -1.78 17.25 -3.75
CA ARG A 169 -0.63 16.40 -3.38
C ARG A 169 -0.99 14.95 -3.03
N PRO A 170 -2.05 14.65 -2.26
CA PRO A 170 -2.43 13.26 -2.02
C PRO A 170 -2.76 12.48 -3.31
N LEU A 171 -3.37 13.14 -4.31
CA LEU A 171 -3.62 12.52 -5.62
C LEU A 171 -2.33 12.28 -6.41
N GLN A 172 -1.35 13.18 -6.31
CA GLN A 172 -0.05 12.97 -6.93
C GLN A 172 0.68 11.77 -6.31
N LEU A 173 0.65 11.65 -4.96
CA LEU A 173 1.30 10.57 -4.23
C LEU A 173 0.65 9.20 -4.51
N ILE A 174 -0.68 9.11 -4.47
CA ILE A 174 -1.36 7.86 -4.83
C ILE A 174 -1.21 7.56 -6.33
N GLY A 175 -1.16 8.58 -7.17
CA GLY A 175 -0.90 8.44 -8.61
C GLY A 175 0.49 7.85 -8.88
N ALA A 176 1.52 8.30 -8.17
CA ALA A 176 2.87 7.74 -8.26
C ALA A 176 2.90 6.27 -7.79
N PHE A 177 2.25 5.95 -6.67
CA PHE A 177 2.11 4.58 -6.17
C PHE A 177 1.45 3.65 -7.21
N LEU A 178 0.33 4.08 -7.82
CA LEU A 178 -0.38 3.29 -8.82
C LEU A 178 0.40 3.19 -10.15
N LEU A 179 1.11 4.25 -10.54
CA LEU A 179 1.95 4.21 -11.74
C LEU A 179 3.09 3.20 -11.59
N MET A 180 3.76 3.18 -10.43
CA MET A 180 4.83 2.22 -10.19
C MET A 180 4.33 0.78 -10.10
N SER A 181 3.07 0.55 -9.72
CA SER A 181 2.48 -0.78 -9.73
C SER A 181 2.37 -1.38 -11.14
N VAL A 182 2.26 -0.55 -12.16
CA VAL A 182 2.33 -1.01 -13.57
C VAL A 182 3.71 -1.60 -13.86
N LEU A 183 4.80 -0.89 -13.48
CA LEU A 183 6.15 -1.40 -13.64
C LEU A 183 6.37 -2.70 -12.86
N VAL A 184 5.93 -2.76 -11.61
CA VAL A 184 5.98 -3.97 -10.77
C VAL A 184 5.26 -5.14 -11.46
N SER A 185 4.07 -4.91 -12.01
CA SER A 185 3.30 -5.94 -12.72
C SER A 185 4.02 -6.40 -14.01
N LEU A 186 4.59 -5.46 -14.77
CA LEU A 186 5.36 -5.78 -15.98
C LEU A 186 6.61 -6.61 -15.70
N ILE A 187 7.35 -6.29 -14.63
CA ILE A 187 8.48 -7.10 -14.16
C ILE A 187 7.98 -8.51 -13.78
N GLY A 188 6.84 -8.62 -13.09
CA GLY A 188 6.23 -9.89 -12.78
C GLY A 188 5.89 -10.71 -14.03
N PHE A 189 5.33 -10.10 -15.07
CA PHE A 189 5.07 -10.78 -16.32
C PHE A 189 6.36 -11.22 -17.03
N ALA A 190 7.40 -10.39 -16.98
CA ALA A 190 8.71 -10.78 -17.53
C ALA A 190 9.28 -12.01 -16.81
N GLN A 191 9.17 -12.08 -15.46
CA GLN A 191 9.56 -13.26 -14.69
C GLN A 191 8.78 -14.52 -15.12
N GLN A 192 7.46 -14.40 -15.29
CA GLN A 192 6.62 -15.50 -15.74
C GLN A 192 7.02 -15.99 -17.15
N LEU A 193 7.25 -15.06 -18.09
CA LEU A 193 7.63 -15.39 -19.46
C LEU A 193 9.04 -15.99 -19.58
N LEU A 194 9.98 -15.50 -18.77
CA LEU A 194 11.38 -15.94 -18.78
C LEU A 194 11.63 -17.16 -17.88
N GLY A 195 10.61 -17.64 -17.16
CA GLY A 195 10.75 -18.79 -16.26
C GLY A 195 11.65 -18.50 -15.05
N VAL A 196 11.74 -17.24 -14.58
CA VAL A 196 12.61 -16.88 -13.46
C VAL A 196 11.98 -17.36 -12.15
N ALA A 197 12.57 -18.41 -11.57
CA ALA A 197 12.22 -18.89 -10.23
C ALA A 197 12.98 -18.07 -9.17
N GLY A 198 12.35 -17.80 -8.01
CA GLY A 198 13.04 -17.21 -6.86
C GLY A 198 14.03 -18.17 -6.21
N GLU A 199 14.96 -17.65 -5.44
CA GLU A 199 15.98 -18.43 -4.71
C GLU A 199 15.40 -19.38 -3.64
N GLY A 200 14.11 -19.25 -3.30
CA GLY A 200 13.41 -20.07 -2.32
C GLY A 200 12.48 -21.11 -2.96
N ILE A 201 12.31 -22.26 -2.29
CA ILE A 201 11.29 -23.25 -2.66
C ILE A 201 9.92 -22.72 -2.22
N TRP A 202 9.26 -21.94 -3.10
CA TRP A 202 7.95 -21.34 -2.82
C TRP A 202 6.77 -22.27 -3.12
N SER A 203 7.03 -23.45 -3.66
CA SER A 203 6.03 -24.46 -3.96
C SER A 203 6.69 -25.85 -3.84
N ASP A 204 5.92 -26.80 -3.36
CA ASP A 204 6.32 -28.21 -3.35
C ASP A 204 6.20 -28.75 -4.79
N PRO A 205 7.33 -29.17 -5.43
CA PRO A 205 7.29 -29.67 -6.81
C PRO A 205 6.51 -30.98 -6.94
N ASP A 206 6.47 -31.80 -5.88
CA ASP A 206 5.79 -33.10 -5.87
C ASP A 206 4.28 -32.91 -5.83
N GLN A 207 3.80 -31.91 -5.07
CA GLN A 207 2.38 -31.59 -4.99
C GLN A 207 1.87 -30.77 -6.19
N PHE A 208 2.73 -29.94 -6.80
CA PHE A 208 2.35 -29.00 -7.87
C PHE A 208 3.34 -29.05 -9.03
N PRO A 209 3.41 -30.17 -9.78
CA PRO A 209 4.38 -30.36 -10.86
C PRO A 209 4.20 -29.35 -12.02
N ASP A 210 2.99 -28.85 -12.22
CA ASP A 210 2.68 -27.83 -13.24
C ASP A 210 3.08 -26.41 -12.83
N LEU A 211 3.37 -26.19 -11.54
CA LEU A 211 3.70 -24.88 -10.99
C LEU A 211 5.21 -24.63 -11.02
N LYS A 212 5.73 -24.25 -12.19
CA LYS A 212 7.19 -24.02 -12.38
C LYS A 212 7.67 -22.69 -11.80
N VAL A 213 6.84 -21.64 -11.80
CA VAL A 213 7.23 -20.29 -11.39
C VAL A 213 6.11 -19.65 -10.60
N ARG A 214 6.47 -19.08 -9.43
CA ARG A 214 5.63 -18.12 -8.69
C ARG A 214 6.24 -16.74 -8.80
N VAL A 215 5.49 -15.81 -9.37
CA VAL A 215 5.96 -14.43 -9.60
C VAL A 215 6.11 -13.69 -8.28
N PHE A 216 7.23 -13.03 -8.08
CA PHE A 216 7.55 -12.22 -6.88
C PHE A 216 7.93 -10.77 -7.22
N SER A 217 8.23 -10.47 -8.50
CA SER A 217 8.62 -9.14 -9.00
C SER A 217 9.76 -8.53 -8.18
N THR A 218 9.61 -7.29 -7.79
CA THR A 218 10.56 -6.50 -6.99
C THR A 218 10.40 -6.69 -5.47
N LEU A 219 9.39 -7.44 -5.03
CA LEU A 219 9.09 -7.63 -3.60
C LEU A 219 9.65 -8.92 -3.03
N VAL A 220 10.43 -9.66 -3.83
CA VAL A 220 11.24 -10.84 -3.45
C VAL A 220 10.41 -12.06 -3.02
N ASN A 221 9.17 -11.89 -2.55
CA ASN A 221 8.28 -12.95 -2.06
C ASN A 221 6.92 -12.89 -2.77
N PRO A 222 6.40 -14.00 -3.35
CA PRO A 222 5.12 -14.03 -4.03
C PRO A 222 3.93 -13.60 -3.17
N ASN A 223 3.90 -13.91 -1.89
CA ASN A 223 2.81 -13.53 -1.00
C ASN A 223 2.86 -12.04 -0.66
N ILE A 224 4.05 -11.46 -0.52
CA ILE A 224 4.25 -10.02 -0.31
C ILE A 224 3.80 -9.26 -1.56
N LEU A 225 4.22 -9.70 -2.75
CA LEU A 225 3.75 -9.14 -4.01
C LEU A 225 2.21 -9.21 -4.11
N ALA A 226 1.63 -10.36 -3.77
CA ALA A 226 0.19 -10.54 -3.80
C ALA A 226 -0.55 -9.54 -2.88
N GLY A 227 -0.08 -9.35 -1.64
CA GLY A 227 -0.61 -8.35 -0.72
C GLY A 227 -0.51 -6.92 -1.27
N TYR A 228 0.63 -6.56 -1.89
CA TYR A 228 0.81 -5.27 -2.57
C TYR A 228 -0.20 -5.07 -3.71
N LEU A 229 -0.41 -6.09 -4.54
CA LEU A 229 -1.36 -6.03 -5.65
C LEU A 229 -2.81 -5.91 -5.18
N VAL A 230 -3.17 -6.50 -4.04
CA VAL A 230 -4.49 -6.29 -3.40
C VAL A 230 -4.70 -4.82 -3.03
N LEU A 231 -3.68 -4.13 -2.50
CA LEU A 231 -3.74 -2.68 -2.25
C LEU A 231 -3.98 -1.90 -3.54
N VAL A 232 -3.24 -2.22 -4.60
CA VAL A 232 -3.37 -1.57 -5.93
C VAL A 232 -4.78 -1.76 -6.50
N ILE A 233 -5.29 -3.00 -6.51
CA ILE A 233 -6.62 -3.33 -7.02
C ILE A 233 -7.70 -2.59 -6.23
N SER A 234 -7.54 -2.44 -4.91
CA SER A 234 -8.47 -1.71 -4.05
C SER A 234 -8.64 -0.26 -4.50
N TYR A 235 -7.54 0.45 -4.71
CA TYR A 235 -7.58 1.85 -5.16
C TYR A 235 -8.02 1.97 -6.61
N CYS A 236 -7.56 1.10 -7.51
CA CYS A 236 -8.01 1.08 -8.90
C CYS A 236 -9.53 0.88 -9.00
N THR A 237 -10.10 -0.05 -8.23
CA THR A 237 -11.55 -0.30 -8.17
C THR A 237 -12.32 0.93 -7.68
N ALA A 238 -11.83 1.57 -6.62
CA ALA A 238 -12.45 2.77 -6.08
C ALA A 238 -12.43 3.95 -7.06
N PHE A 239 -11.28 4.23 -7.67
CA PHE A 239 -11.12 5.30 -8.65
C PHE A 239 -11.89 5.01 -9.94
N PHE A 240 -11.87 3.78 -10.45
CA PHE A 240 -12.66 3.36 -11.62
C PHE A 240 -14.16 3.64 -11.41
N ASN A 241 -14.67 3.35 -10.22
CA ASN A 241 -16.07 3.60 -9.88
C ASN A 241 -16.41 5.08 -9.81
N MET A 242 -15.48 5.94 -9.37
CA MET A 242 -15.71 7.36 -9.16
C MET A 242 -15.40 8.23 -10.39
N THR A 243 -14.68 7.72 -11.40
CA THR A 243 -14.28 8.48 -12.60
C THR A 243 -15.17 8.22 -13.82
N LYS A 244 -16.47 7.98 -13.61
CA LYS A 244 -17.41 7.58 -14.69
C LYS A 244 -17.44 8.55 -15.86
N GLU A 245 -17.35 9.84 -15.59
CA GLU A 245 -17.40 10.91 -16.59
C GLU A 245 -16.06 11.16 -17.29
N HIS A 246 -14.95 10.58 -16.78
CA HIS A 246 -13.60 10.79 -17.29
C HIS A 246 -13.06 9.52 -17.94
N ARG A 247 -13.48 9.19 -19.16
CA ARG A 247 -13.13 7.95 -19.88
C ARG A 247 -11.64 7.62 -19.86
N ARG A 248 -10.76 8.61 -20.04
CA ARG A 248 -9.29 8.39 -20.06
C ARG A 248 -8.77 7.90 -18.70
N TRP A 249 -9.14 8.59 -17.60
CA TRP A 249 -8.75 8.19 -16.27
C TRP A 249 -9.38 6.86 -15.87
N ARG A 250 -10.65 6.66 -16.19
CA ARG A 250 -11.33 5.39 -15.96
C ARG A 250 -10.63 4.24 -16.69
N GLY A 251 -10.22 4.46 -17.96
CA GLY A 251 -9.43 3.49 -18.72
C GLY A 251 -8.09 3.19 -18.09
N ALA A 252 -7.37 4.22 -17.61
CA ALA A 252 -6.08 4.04 -16.92
C ALA A 252 -6.23 3.18 -15.65
N PHE A 253 -7.22 3.46 -14.80
CA PHE A 253 -7.47 2.64 -13.59
C PHE A 253 -7.93 1.22 -13.93
N ALA A 254 -8.72 1.04 -15.00
CA ALA A 254 -9.11 -0.30 -15.46
C ALA A 254 -7.90 -1.12 -15.93
N VAL A 255 -7.01 -0.52 -16.73
CA VAL A 255 -5.80 -1.19 -17.23
C VAL A 255 -4.85 -1.50 -16.07
N THR A 256 -4.56 -0.54 -15.20
CA THR A 256 -3.69 -0.77 -14.02
C THR A 256 -4.25 -1.87 -13.12
N GLY A 257 -5.56 -1.83 -12.82
CA GLY A 257 -6.22 -2.85 -12.01
C GLY A 257 -6.21 -4.23 -12.67
N ALA A 258 -6.41 -4.31 -13.99
CA ALA A 258 -6.36 -5.56 -14.74
C ALA A 258 -4.95 -6.17 -14.78
N LEU A 259 -3.92 -5.34 -15.01
CA LEU A 259 -2.52 -5.78 -14.94
C LEU A 259 -2.17 -6.30 -13.53
N ALA A 260 -2.59 -5.58 -12.47
CA ALA A 260 -2.38 -6.02 -11.11
C ALA A 260 -3.13 -7.33 -10.79
N ALA A 261 -4.37 -7.49 -11.25
CA ALA A 261 -5.16 -8.70 -11.05
C ALA A 261 -4.55 -9.91 -11.79
N LEU A 262 -4.10 -9.73 -13.02
CA LEU A 262 -3.42 -10.79 -13.78
C LEU A 262 -2.08 -11.16 -13.13
N CYS A 263 -1.30 -10.18 -12.68
CA CYS A 263 -0.05 -10.44 -11.94
C CYS A 263 -0.34 -11.18 -10.62
N LEU A 264 -1.42 -10.81 -9.91
CA LEU A 264 -1.86 -11.50 -8.68
C LEU A 264 -2.15 -12.98 -8.93
N LEU A 265 -2.75 -13.35 -10.06
CA LEU A 265 -2.96 -14.76 -10.41
C LEU A 265 -1.64 -15.52 -10.49
N TYR A 266 -0.63 -14.97 -11.15
CA TYR A 266 0.69 -15.60 -11.31
C TYR A 266 1.53 -15.65 -10.01
N THR A 267 1.10 -14.98 -8.92
CA THR A 267 1.72 -15.20 -7.60
C THR A 267 1.35 -16.54 -6.99
N TYR A 268 0.25 -17.16 -7.43
CA TYR A 268 -0.33 -18.37 -6.87
C TYR A 268 -0.57 -18.31 -5.34
N SER A 269 -0.83 -17.12 -4.82
CA SER A 269 -1.10 -16.89 -3.40
C SER A 269 -2.59 -17.01 -3.10
N ARG A 270 -3.03 -18.21 -2.68
CA ARG A 270 -4.46 -18.52 -2.39
C ARG A 270 -5.08 -17.59 -1.36
N GLY A 271 -4.34 -17.31 -0.27
CA GLY A 271 -4.82 -16.38 0.76
C GLY A 271 -5.09 -14.99 0.22
N ASN A 272 -4.23 -14.46 -0.68
CA ASN A 272 -4.44 -13.17 -1.30
C ASN A 272 -5.47 -13.20 -2.44
N TRP A 273 -5.70 -14.33 -3.11
CA TRP A 273 -6.84 -14.48 -4.02
C TRP A 273 -8.17 -14.38 -3.27
N LEU A 274 -8.27 -15.08 -2.11
CA LEU A 274 -9.43 -14.98 -1.23
C LEU A 274 -9.60 -13.55 -0.70
N ALA A 275 -8.50 -12.90 -0.29
CA ALA A 275 -8.50 -11.52 0.16
C ALA A 275 -9.02 -10.56 -0.94
N CYS A 276 -8.56 -10.74 -2.18
CA CYS A 276 -9.03 -9.95 -3.32
C CYS A 276 -10.51 -10.20 -3.62
N ALA A 277 -10.96 -11.46 -3.62
CA ALA A 277 -12.37 -11.82 -3.84
C ALA A 277 -13.27 -11.22 -2.76
N THR A 278 -12.88 -11.33 -1.48
CA THR A 278 -13.62 -10.76 -0.34
C THR A 278 -13.66 -9.23 -0.42
N MET A 279 -12.56 -8.60 -0.80
CA MET A 279 -12.48 -7.15 -1.02
C MET A 279 -13.41 -6.69 -2.14
N LEU A 280 -13.46 -7.41 -3.28
CA LEU A 280 -14.37 -7.11 -4.38
C LEU A 280 -15.84 -7.35 -4.01
N LEU A 281 -16.13 -8.38 -3.23
CA LEU A 281 -17.46 -8.60 -2.66
C LEU A 281 -17.87 -7.45 -1.72
N ALA A 282 -16.95 -7.02 -0.84
CA ALA A 282 -17.16 -5.86 0.01
C ALA A 282 -17.41 -4.58 -0.82
N PHE A 283 -16.69 -4.38 -1.93
CA PHE A 283 -16.99 -3.29 -2.86
C PHE A 283 -18.42 -3.36 -3.41
N CYS A 284 -18.87 -4.54 -3.82
CA CYS A 284 -20.25 -4.72 -4.30
C CYS A 284 -21.26 -4.39 -3.21
N VAL A 285 -21.10 -4.93 -2.02
CA VAL A 285 -22.05 -4.74 -0.92
C VAL A 285 -22.09 -3.31 -0.43
N LEU A 286 -20.93 -2.68 -0.24
CA LEU A 286 -20.83 -1.36 0.41
C LEU A 286 -21.03 -0.21 -0.57
N PHE A 287 -20.57 -0.32 -1.81
CA PHE A 287 -20.44 0.85 -2.69
C PHE A 287 -21.12 0.70 -4.05
N CYS A 288 -21.30 -0.51 -4.58
CA CYS A 288 -21.83 -0.70 -5.93
C CYS A 288 -22.49 -2.08 -6.14
N PRO A 289 -23.72 -2.30 -5.66
CA PRO A 289 -24.39 -3.61 -5.82
C PRO A 289 -24.52 -4.07 -7.27
N LYS A 290 -24.61 -3.13 -8.21
CA LYS A 290 -24.67 -3.42 -9.66
C LYS A 290 -23.38 -4.04 -10.21
N ALA A 291 -22.27 -4.00 -9.45
CA ALA A 291 -21.00 -4.58 -9.88
C ALA A 291 -20.89 -6.10 -9.62
N VAL A 292 -21.85 -6.74 -8.98
CA VAL A 292 -21.83 -8.19 -8.68
C VAL A 292 -21.65 -9.01 -9.95
N GLY A 293 -22.47 -8.77 -10.99
CA GLY A 293 -22.34 -9.48 -12.27
C GLY A 293 -20.96 -9.33 -12.93
N PRO A 294 -20.46 -8.10 -13.16
CA PRO A 294 -19.09 -7.87 -13.62
C PRO A 294 -18.00 -8.52 -12.78
N VAL A 295 -18.11 -8.50 -11.44
CA VAL A 295 -17.12 -9.12 -10.54
C VAL A 295 -17.13 -10.65 -10.70
N LEU A 296 -18.29 -11.28 -10.77
CA LEU A 296 -18.40 -12.72 -11.02
C LEU A 296 -17.85 -13.10 -12.41
N ALA A 297 -18.12 -12.29 -13.44
CA ALA A 297 -17.56 -12.50 -14.79
C ALA A 297 -16.03 -12.40 -14.78
N LEU A 298 -15.46 -11.41 -14.07
CA LEU A 298 -14.00 -11.30 -13.91
C LEU A 298 -13.42 -12.51 -13.18
N GLY A 299 -14.10 -13.03 -12.16
CA GLY A 299 -13.69 -14.26 -11.48
C GLY A 299 -13.67 -15.47 -12.42
N ALA A 300 -14.70 -15.64 -13.24
CA ALA A 300 -14.77 -16.71 -14.24
C ALA A 300 -13.66 -16.56 -15.29
N ILE A 301 -13.40 -15.35 -15.79
CA ILE A 301 -12.28 -15.07 -16.71
C ILE A 301 -10.94 -15.41 -16.05
N ALA A 302 -10.74 -15.04 -14.79
CA ALA A 302 -9.51 -15.33 -14.04
C ALA A 302 -9.25 -16.84 -13.92
N LEU A 303 -10.31 -17.63 -13.66
CA LEU A 303 -10.23 -19.09 -13.64
C LEU A 303 -9.88 -19.67 -15.03
N ALA A 304 -10.50 -19.15 -16.09
CA ALA A 304 -10.23 -19.59 -17.43
C ALA A 304 -8.80 -19.27 -17.89
N VAL A 305 -8.30 -18.07 -17.58
CA VAL A 305 -6.93 -17.63 -17.93
C VAL A 305 -5.88 -18.36 -17.09
N GLY A 306 -6.20 -18.65 -15.82
CA GLY A 306 -5.28 -19.32 -14.90
C GLY A 306 -5.03 -20.80 -15.21
N GLY A 307 -5.90 -21.42 -15.99
CA GLY A 307 -5.76 -22.81 -16.47
C GLY A 307 -5.68 -23.85 -15.36
N THR A 308 -5.05 -24.99 -15.68
CA THR A 308 -4.92 -26.15 -14.77
C THR A 308 -4.20 -25.81 -13.46
N ALA A 309 -3.14 -25.01 -13.51
CA ALA A 309 -2.34 -24.63 -12.34
C ALA A 309 -3.16 -23.86 -11.29
N VAL A 310 -4.04 -22.94 -11.72
CA VAL A 310 -4.93 -22.21 -10.80
C VAL A 310 -6.00 -23.17 -10.23
N MET A 311 -6.56 -24.04 -11.09
CA MET A 311 -7.56 -25.02 -10.64
C MET A 311 -6.98 -26.02 -9.63
N GLN A 312 -5.78 -26.55 -9.87
CA GLN A 312 -5.07 -27.41 -8.91
C GLN A 312 -4.83 -26.71 -7.57
N ARG A 313 -4.41 -25.44 -7.62
CA ARG A 313 -4.21 -24.64 -6.41
C ARG A 313 -5.51 -24.35 -5.63
N LEU A 314 -6.64 -24.22 -6.30
CA LEU A 314 -7.94 -24.04 -5.66
C LEU A 314 -8.46 -25.37 -5.09
N SER A 315 -8.36 -26.49 -5.82
CA SER A 315 -8.78 -27.79 -5.34
C SER A 315 -8.00 -28.28 -4.11
N SER A 316 -6.70 -27.89 -4.00
CA SER A 316 -5.91 -28.23 -2.82
C SER A 316 -6.40 -27.60 -1.51
N ILE A 317 -7.25 -26.57 -1.56
CA ILE A 317 -7.87 -26.00 -0.35
C ILE A 317 -8.82 -27.03 0.32
N THR A 318 -9.43 -27.91 -0.46
CA THR A 318 -10.44 -28.87 0.00
C THR A 318 -9.92 -30.30 0.14
N SER A 319 -8.75 -30.63 -0.45
CA SER A 319 -8.20 -31.99 -0.44
C SER A 319 -7.62 -32.44 0.91
N GLY A 320 -7.35 -31.52 1.83
CA GLY A 320 -6.72 -31.83 3.12
C GLY A 320 -5.22 -32.21 3.05
N GLU A 321 -4.68 -32.34 1.85
CA GLU A 321 -3.26 -32.73 1.60
C GLU A 321 -2.33 -31.52 1.48
N ASP A 322 -2.80 -30.31 1.80
CA ASP A 322 -2.03 -29.09 1.64
C ASP A 322 -1.02 -28.90 2.77
N THR A 323 0.23 -29.30 2.53
CA THR A 323 1.36 -29.11 3.44
C THR A 323 1.49 -27.65 3.89
N SER A 324 1.28 -26.68 2.99
CA SER A 324 1.39 -25.25 3.31
C SER A 324 0.29 -24.77 4.28
N ALA A 325 -0.92 -25.32 4.21
CA ALA A 325 -1.99 -25.02 5.15
C ALA A 325 -1.74 -25.69 6.52
N ALA A 326 -1.32 -26.96 6.51
CA ALA A 326 -0.96 -27.70 7.72
C ALA A 326 0.19 -27.02 8.50
N LEU A 327 1.24 -26.58 7.78
CA LEU A 327 2.34 -25.82 8.38
C LEU A 327 1.87 -24.51 9.03
N ARG A 328 0.92 -23.77 8.41
CA ARG A 328 0.40 -22.55 9.02
C ARG A 328 -0.39 -22.84 10.30
N ILE A 329 -1.18 -23.92 10.33
CA ILE A 329 -1.88 -24.35 11.55
C ILE A 329 -0.87 -24.64 12.66
N ALA A 330 0.20 -25.40 12.36
CA ALA A 330 1.28 -25.68 13.29
C ALA A 330 1.96 -24.40 13.81
N TYR A 331 2.22 -23.41 12.93
CA TYR A 331 2.76 -22.11 13.34
C TYR A 331 1.79 -21.33 14.23
N PHE A 332 0.48 -21.42 13.99
CA PHE A 332 -0.52 -20.73 14.81
C PHE A 332 -0.61 -21.35 16.21
N GLU A 333 -0.62 -22.67 16.30
CA GLU A 333 -0.60 -23.39 17.59
C GLU A 333 0.65 -23.08 18.40
N SER A 334 1.82 -23.18 17.79
CA SER A 334 3.09 -22.78 18.41
C SER A 334 3.08 -21.31 18.84
N THR A 335 2.55 -20.41 18.01
CA THR A 335 2.49 -18.97 18.32
C THR A 335 1.52 -18.70 19.47
N THR A 336 0.43 -19.43 19.55
CA THR A 336 -0.53 -19.31 20.66
C THR A 336 0.12 -19.68 21.98
N ALA A 337 0.91 -20.76 22.02
CA ALA A 337 1.70 -21.13 23.21
C ALA A 337 2.73 -20.03 23.58
N VAL A 338 3.41 -19.43 22.58
CA VAL A 338 4.28 -18.27 22.85
C VAL A 338 3.51 -17.12 23.47
N ILE A 339 2.31 -16.79 22.98
CA ILE A 339 1.50 -15.68 23.52
C ILE A 339 1.01 -15.99 24.95
N GLU A 340 0.68 -17.24 25.25
CA GLU A 340 0.26 -17.66 26.60
C GLU A 340 1.39 -17.52 27.61
N ASP A 341 2.61 -17.93 27.24
CA ASP A 341 3.78 -17.82 28.12
C ASP A 341 4.33 -16.39 28.20
N PHE A 342 4.18 -15.58 27.14
CA PHE A 342 4.67 -14.21 27.05
C PHE A 342 3.56 -13.20 26.72
N PRO A 343 2.59 -12.95 27.63
CA PRO A 343 1.45 -12.05 27.37
C PRO A 343 1.85 -10.58 27.12
N LEU A 344 3.06 -10.18 27.56
CA LEU A 344 3.66 -8.87 27.30
C LEU A 344 4.47 -8.83 25.99
N GLY A 345 4.57 -9.98 25.30
CA GLY A 345 5.31 -10.16 24.05
C GLY A 345 6.77 -10.56 24.28
N VAL A 346 7.36 -11.14 23.22
CA VAL A 346 8.77 -11.59 23.20
C VAL A 346 9.72 -10.52 22.65
N GLY A 347 9.24 -9.30 22.46
CA GLY A 347 9.98 -8.17 21.91
C GLY A 347 9.85 -8.03 20.39
N TRP A 348 10.01 -6.80 19.90
CA TRP A 348 10.06 -6.49 18.48
C TRP A 348 11.10 -7.37 17.76
N TYR A 349 10.68 -8.02 16.66
CA TYR A 349 11.53 -8.96 15.93
C TYR A 349 12.04 -10.15 16.77
N GLY A 350 11.45 -10.36 17.96
CA GLY A 350 11.87 -11.38 18.93
C GLY A 350 11.33 -12.76 18.63
N TYR A 351 10.23 -12.86 17.84
CA TYR A 351 9.59 -14.13 17.50
C TYR A 351 10.59 -15.18 16.97
N ARG A 352 11.47 -14.80 16.04
CA ARG A 352 12.49 -15.67 15.44
C ARG A 352 13.46 -16.30 16.45
N PHE A 353 13.67 -15.68 17.60
CA PHE A 353 14.59 -16.16 18.62
C PHE A 353 13.90 -17.07 19.66
N VAL A 354 12.57 -16.98 19.74
CA VAL A 354 11.77 -17.76 20.70
C VAL A 354 11.12 -18.96 20.02
N TYR A 355 10.68 -18.82 18.78
CA TYR A 355 10.02 -19.89 18.03
C TYR A 355 10.74 -21.24 18.03
N PRO A 356 12.08 -21.37 17.95
CA PRO A 356 12.74 -22.67 18.00
C PRO A 356 12.40 -23.51 19.24
N ASP A 357 12.14 -22.87 20.38
CA ASP A 357 11.75 -23.55 21.63
C ASP A 357 10.28 -24.01 21.63
N TYR A 358 9.46 -23.50 20.70
CA TYR A 358 8.03 -23.77 20.51
C TYR A 358 7.73 -24.50 19.19
N ASN A 359 8.77 -25.00 18.52
CA ASN A 359 8.62 -25.77 17.29
C ASN A 359 8.21 -27.22 17.64
N PHE A 360 6.91 -27.46 17.82
CA PHE A 360 6.40 -28.76 18.24
C PHE A 360 6.21 -29.76 17.09
N TYR A 361 6.24 -29.31 15.83
CA TYR A 361 5.78 -30.08 14.69
C TYR A 361 6.80 -30.27 13.57
N LEU A 362 7.90 -29.52 13.55
CA LEU A 362 8.89 -29.60 12.49
C LEU A 362 10.15 -30.29 13.02
N GLU A 363 10.58 -31.35 12.32
CA GLU A 363 11.84 -32.04 12.60
C GLU A 363 13.05 -31.19 12.22
N ASP A 364 12.92 -30.37 11.16
CA ASP A 364 13.97 -29.47 10.69
C ASP A 364 14.00 -28.16 11.48
N THR A 365 14.92 -28.07 12.44
CA THR A 365 15.16 -26.87 13.25
C THR A 365 16.10 -25.87 12.56
N SER A 366 16.64 -26.18 11.39
CA SER A 366 17.53 -25.27 10.65
C SER A 366 16.81 -24.10 10.00
N VAL A 367 15.48 -24.21 9.79
CA VAL A 367 14.66 -23.17 9.18
C VAL A 367 14.38 -22.04 10.16
N ILE A 368 14.93 -20.85 9.86
CA ILE A 368 14.69 -19.66 10.67
C ILE A 368 13.29 -19.10 10.36
N MET A 369 12.39 -19.19 11.32
CA MET A 369 11.06 -18.61 11.22
C MET A 369 11.05 -17.15 11.70
N TYR A 370 10.87 -16.22 10.78
CA TYR A 370 10.85 -14.80 11.08
C TYR A 370 9.49 -14.30 11.60
N HIS A 371 8.40 -14.99 11.25
CA HIS A 371 7.02 -14.63 11.60
C HIS A 371 6.09 -15.84 11.45
N CYS A 372 4.95 -15.80 12.14
CA CYS A 372 3.99 -16.91 12.19
C CYS A 372 2.97 -16.96 11.03
N HIS A 373 3.17 -16.24 9.95
CA HIS A 373 2.22 -16.14 8.82
C HIS A 373 0.80 -15.66 9.19
N ASN A 374 0.68 -14.82 10.22
CA ASN A 374 -0.55 -14.15 10.61
C ASN A 374 -0.22 -12.80 11.23
N ILE A 375 -0.77 -11.70 10.68
CA ILE A 375 -0.47 -10.34 11.17
C ILE A 375 -0.84 -10.19 12.65
N PHE A 376 -2.02 -10.66 13.03
CA PHE A 376 -2.57 -10.42 14.36
C PHE A 376 -1.83 -11.23 15.42
N LEU A 377 -1.60 -12.52 15.16
CA LEU A 377 -0.85 -13.39 16.06
C LEU A 377 0.60 -12.92 16.19
N ASN A 378 1.23 -12.52 15.09
CA ASN A 378 2.63 -12.07 15.14
C ASN A 378 2.80 -10.77 15.93
N VAL A 379 1.92 -9.77 15.69
CA VAL A 379 1.95 -8.53 16.47
C VAL A 379 1.68 -8.81 17.95
N CYS A 380 0.77 -9.73 18.28
CA CYS A 380 0.51 -10.15 19.65
C CYS A 380 1.71 -10.86 20.28
N ALA A 381 2.34 -11.79 19.55
CA ALA A 381 3.51 -12.52 20.04
C ALA A 381 4.70 -11.59 20.29
N GLU A 382 4.94 -10.60 19.42
CA GLU A 382 6.08 -9.69 19.58
C GLU A 382 5.83 -8.54 20.55
N LEU A 383 4.67 -7.89 20.48
CA LEU A 383 4.36 -6.68 21.23
C LEU A 383 3.36 -6.89 22.36
N GLY A 384 2.91 -8.13 22.58
CA GLY A 384 1.91 -8.49 23.58
C GLY A 384 0.50 -8.02 23.21
N TYR A 385 -0.48 -8.37 24.07
CA TYR A 385 -1.88 -7.96 23.89
C TYR A 385 -2.06 -6.43 23.81
N HIS A 386 -1.27 -5.69 24.59
CA HIS A 386 -1.32 -4.21 24.60
C HIS A 386 -0.81 -3.62 23.27
N GLY A 387 0.24 -4.20 22.66
CA GLY A 387 0.75 -3.78 21.37
C GLY A 387 -0.24 -4.07 20.26
N LEU A 388 -0.84 -5.25 20.27
CA LEU A 388 -1.93 -5.60 19.33
C LEU A 388 -3.10 -4.63 19.46
N LEU A 389 -3.55 -4.34 20.70
CA LEU A 389 -4.66 -3.41 20.94
C LEU A 389 -4.36 -2.03 20.35
N VAL A 390 -3.19 -1.46 20.62
CA VAL A 390 -2.82 -0.12 20.11
C VAL A 390 -2.68 -0.13 18.59
N PHE A 391 -2.12 -1.19 18.00
CA PHE A 391 -2.05 -1.36 16.55
C PHE A 391 -3.45 -1.37 15.91
N LEU A 392 -4.39 -2.14 16.48
CA LEU A 392 -5.77 -2.20 16.01
C LEU A 392 -6.51 -0.87 16.21
N LEU A 393 -6.28 -0.16 17.31
CA LEU A 393 -6.86 1.17 17.53
C LEU A 393 -6.36 2.17 16.49
N ILE A 394 -5.10 2.12 16.07
CA ILE A 394 -4.60 2.95 14.98
C ILE A 394 -5.25 2.54 13.65
N TRP A 395 -5.22 1.27 13.30
CA TRP A 395 -5.69 0.78 12.01
C TRP A 395 -7.20 0.88 11.87
N TRP A 396 -7.95 0.29 12.84
CA TRP A 396 -9.42 0.21 12.78
C TRP A 396 -10.13 1.31 13.55
N GLY A 397 -9.48 1.95 14.53
CA GLY A 397 -10.07 3.03 15.31
C GLY A 397 -9.76 4.44 14.77
N VAL A 398 -8.63 4.63 14.07
CA VAL A 398 -8.26 5.94 13.51
C VAL A 398 -8.39 5.96 11.98
N PHE A 399 -7.65 5.11 11.28
CA PHE A 399 -7.57 5.18 9.82
C PHE A 399 -8.86 4.74 9.13
N LEU A 400 -9.41 3.58 9.53
CA LEU A 400 -10.62 3.04 8.91
C LEU A 400 -11.85 3.93 9.09
N PRO A 401 -12.20 4.47 10.29
CA PRO A 401 -13.34 5.38 10.44
C PRO A 401 -13.16 6.69 9.69
N THR A 402 -11.92 7.17 9.57
CA THR A 402 -11.59 8.35 8.78
C THR A 402 -11.84 8.09 7.29
N ALA A 403 -11.37 6.95 6.78
CA ALA A 403 -11.62 6.51 5.41
C ALA A 403 -13.12 6.29 5.13
N TRP A 404 -13.84 5.70 6.08
CA TRP A 404 -15.28 5.48 5.98
C TRP A 404 -16.05 6.78 5.82
N ARG A 405 -15.73 7.79 6.64
CA ARG A 405 -16.32 9.14 6.49
C ARG A 405 -16.02 9.74 5.13
N LEU A 406 -14.79 9.65 4.64
CA LEU A 406 -14.43 10.11 3.30
C LEU A 406 -15.18 9.35 2.21
N ALA A 407 -15.34 8.04 2.32
CA ALA A 407 -15.99 7.18 1.34
C ALA A 407 -17.45 7.57 1.06
N TYR A 408 -18.16 8.03 2.09
CA TYR A 408 -19.57 8.41 2.01
C TYR A 408 -19.78 9.93 1.97
N HIS A 409 -19.00 10.69 2.75
CA HIS A 409 -19.19 12.13 2.96
C HIS A 409 -18.07 13.00 2.40
N GLY A 410 -17.14 12.42 1.61
CA GLY A 410 -16.14 13.23 0.90
C GLY A 410 -16.81 14.21 -0.06
N ARG A 411 -16.37 15.47 -0.06
CA ARG A 411 -16.97 16.55 -0.85
C ARG A 411 -16.72 16.41 -2.34
N SER A 412 -15.60 15.84 -2.73
CA SER A 412 -15.26 15.56 -4.12
C SER A 412 -15.21 14.07 -4.42
N LEU A 413 -15.37 13.70 -5.69
CA LEU A 413 -15.33 12.30 -6.12
C LEU A 413 -13.98 11.63 -5.81
N TRP A 414 -12.90 12.39 -5.93
CA TRP A 414 -11.57 11.84 -5.64
C TRP A 414 -11.35 11.59 -4.14
N LEU A 415 -11.89 12.42 -3.24
CA LEU A 415 -11.86 12.19 -1.80
C LEU A 415 -12.66 10.94 -1.42
N LYS A 416 -13.83 10.74 -2.06
CA LYS A 416 -14.62 9.51 -1.91
C LYS A 416 -13.85 8.30 -2.42
N ALA A 417 -13.14 8.40 -3.56
CA ALA A 417 -12.32 7.33 -4.10
C ALA A 417 -11.17 6.96 -3.15
N MET A 418 -10.48 7.96 -2.57
CA MET A 418 -9.44 7.73 -1.56
C MET A 418 -9.99 6.98 -0.35
N GLY A 419 -11.12 7.42 0.20
CA GLY A 419 -11.77 6.75 1.33
C GLY A 419 -12.18 5.30 0.99
N ARG A 420 -12.85 5.08 -0.15
CA ARG A 420 -13.25 3.74 -0.62
C ARG A 420 -12.06 2.84 -0.84
N GLY A 421 -11.01 3.35 -1.49
CA GLY A 421 -9.76 2.60 -1.72
C GLY A 421 -9.16 2.11 -0.41
N TYR A 422 -9.08 2.96 0.62
CA TYR A 422 -8.56 2.56 1.92
C TYR A 422 -9.45 1.55 2.65
N VAL A 423 -10.78 1.71 2.62
CA VAL A 423 -11.72 0.74 3.20
C VAL A 423 -11.54 -0.63 2.57
N LEU A 424 -11.47 -0.68 1.23
CA LEU A 424 -11.27 -1.93 0.48
C LEU A 424 -9.89 -2.54 0.77
N ALA A 425 -8.84 -1.73 0.79
CA ALA A 425 -7.48 -2.15 1.15
C ALA A 425 -7.43 -2.77 2.56
N THR A 426 -8.14 -2.16 3.52
CA THR A 426 -8.26 -2.69 4.89
C THR A 426 -8.93 -4.06 4.90
N VAL A 427 -10.04 -4.25 4.17
CA VAL A 427 -10.72 -5.55 4.06
C VAL A 427 -9.77 -6.59 3.44
N GLY A 428 -9.14 -6.26 2.32
CA GLY A 428 -8.24 -7.17 1.62
C GLY A 428 -7.06 -7.61 2.51
N ILE A 429 -6.37 -6.65 3.12
CA ILE A 429 -5.21 -6.97 3.96
C ILE A 429 -5.61 -7.64 5.28
N ALA A 430 -6.76 -7.32 5.87
CA ALA A 430 -7.21 -8.01 7.07
C ALA A 430 -7.47 -9.51 6.80
N ILE A 431 -8.09 -9.85 5.68
CA ILE A 431 -8.32 -11.25 5.27
C ILE A 431 -7.01 -11.94 4.87
N GLY A 432 -6.18 -11.31 4.02
CA GLY A 432 -4.88 -11.87 3.65
C GLY A 432 -3.96 -12.04 4.84
N GLY A 433 -4.04 -11.14 5.81
CA GLY A 433 -3.28 -11.14 7.05
C GLY A 433 -3.62 -12.26 8.03
N LEU A 434 -4.73 -12.96 7.85
CA LEU A 434 -5.04 -14.20 8.58
C LEU A 434 -4.18 -15.37 8.09
N THR A 435 -3.65 -15.31 6.89
CA THR A 435 -2.89 -16.40 6.27
C THR A 435 -1.43 -16.06 5.97
N ASP A 436 -1.04 -14.77 6.07
CA ASP A 436 0.36 -14.34 5.94
C ASP A 436 0.60 -12.98 6.63
N HIS A 437 1.82 -12.78 7.13
CA HIS A 437 2.23 -11.53 7.77
C HIS A 437 2.92 -10.60 6.78
N VAL A 438 2.13 -10.05 5.82
CA VAL A 438 2.70 -9.20 4.75
C VAL A 438 3.40 -7.93 5.27
N TYR A 439 3.01 -7.41 6.44
CA TYR A 439 3.64 -6.23 7.05
C TYR A 439 4.99 -6.51 7.74
N PHE A 440 5.41 -7.77 7.80
CA PHE A 440 6.78 -8.11 8.13
C PHE A 440 7.77 -7.53 7.10
N ASN A 441 7.38 -7.47 5.84
CA ASN A 441 8.16 -6.82 4.79
C ASN A 441 8.10 -5.29 4.97
N THR A 442 9.28 -4.65 4.99
CA THR A 442 9.41 -3.21 5.23
C THR A 442 8.68 -2.37 4.18
N GLN A 443 8.70 -2.77 2.90
CA GLN A 443 8.00 -2.07 1.82
C GLN A 443 6.48 -2.09 2.05
N MET A 444 5.92 -3.22 2.49
CA MET A 444 4.50 -3.32 2.82
C MET A 444 4.12 -2.53 4.08
N GLY A 445 4.98 -2.52 5.08
CA GLY A 445 4.81 -1.66 6.25
C GLY A 445 4.83 -0.17 5.88
N LEU A 446 5.73 0.25 4.99
CA LEU A 446 5.74 1.61 4.44
C LEU A 446 4.46 1.93 3.65
N CYS A 447 3.90 0.97 2.90
CA CYS A 447 2.59 1.13 2.24
C CYS A 447 1.46 1.34 3.25
N PHE A 448 1.45 0.61 4.38
CA PHE A 448 0.46 0.80 5.45
C PHE A 448 0.48 2.24 5.99
N TRP A 449 1.66 2.75 6.34
CA TRP A 449 1.82 4.10 6.88
C TRP A 449 1.56 5.19 5.83
N LEU A 450 1.97 4.96 4.59
CA LEU A 450 1.67 5.85 3.46
C LEU A 450 0.16 6.01 3.26
N LEU A 451 -0.56 4.90 3.11
CA LEU A 451 -1.99 4.92 2.79
C LEU A 451 -2.83 5.42 3.96
N GLY A 452 -2.46 5.06 5.20
CA GLY A 452 -3.06 5.62 6.41
C GLY A 452 -2.84 7.14 6.50
N GLY A 453 -1.62 7.60 6.29
CA GLY A 453 -1.27 9.02 6.29
C GLY A 453 -1.97 9.82 5.19
N LEU A 454 -2.06 9.27 3.97
CA LEU A 454 -2.82 9.87 2.87
C LEU A 454 -4.31 10.02 3.23
N THR A 455 -4.88 9.03 3.91
CA THR A 455 -6.27 9.10 4.40
C THR A 455 -6.47 10.26 5.38
N MET A 456 -5.53 10.44 6.32
CA MET A 456 -5.57 11.56 7.27
C MET A 456 -5.43 12.92 6.58
N LEU A 457 -4.54 13.02 5.57
CA LEU A 457 -4.38 14.23 4.76
C LEU A 457 -5.65 14.56 3.96
N CYS A 458 -6.29 13.56 3.35
CA CYS A 458 -7.56 13.73 2.63
C CYS A 458 -8.68 14.21 3.56
N ALA A 459 -8.75 13.69 4.79
CA ALA A 459 -9.71 14.15 5.78
C ALA A 459 -9.50 15.61 6.17
N LYS A 460 -8.24 16.03 6.33
CA LYS A 460 -7.90 17.43 6.58
C LYS A 460 -8.33 18.33 5.42
N LEU A 461 -8.03 17.94 4.17
CA LEU A 461 -8.45 18.69 2.98
C LEU A 461 -9.97 18.79 2.90
N ASN A 462 -10.68 17.70 3.14
CA ASN A 462 -12.15 17.68 3.15
C ASN A 462 -12.77 18.69 4.13
N ASN A 463 -12.10 18.96 5.26
CA ASN A 463 -12.55 19.93 6.26
C ASN A 463 -12.18 21.39 5.90
N TYR A 464 -11.15 21.61 5.04
CA TYR A 464 -10.75 22.96 4.60
C TYR A 464 -11.58 23.48 3.42
N GLU A 465 -12.15 22.59 2.63
CA GLU A 465 -13.08 22.97 1.56
C GLU A 465 -14.47 23.40 2.11
N SER A 466 -14.61 23.45 3.44
CA SER A 466 -15.78 23.99 4.15
C SER A 466 -15.63 25.46 4.44
#